data_32ace9b39f1521ff8c45ae26f17f61ba
#
_entry.id   32ace9b39f1521ff8c45ae26f17f61ba
#
_cell.length_a   1.000
_cell.length_b   1.000
_cell.length_c   1.000
_cell.angle_alpha   90.00
_cell.angle_beta   90.00
_cell.angle_gamma   90.00
#
_symmetry.space_group_name_H-M   'P 1'
#
loop_
_entity.id
_entity.type
_entity.pdbx_description
1 polymer ?
#
loop_
_entity_poly.entity_id
_entity_poly.type
_entity_poly.pdbx_seq_one_letter_code
_entity_poly.pdbx_strand_id
1 'polypeptide(L)'
;MPKILFIVDPITVGTSVQFRLFKKLSVYMSKENSIYIASIFFDGERKREMESSGIRVISPENRNLLLKKLLGYFGKDNESMLWVESWLREGLLRKNSTEMETLLSEERFDYVINATNTVPIRSNIWWIQGRTLVATLENIKNDNRIVKLALLLAKRVITKIDSNLIKRNIEFSSKCIAISKSIYEFYTSRGFKIDGILYTSPGFDDFSVTTGKPSRDYVLAYIGKETDLAPLVTMAERGIKIIGFGSKLPIGADINPLKSRIDYRGYVSEEELMSLYSNALFTAFPFTDEPFGWVPLESMACGTPVLAYNKQGPSETIADKVTGWLVDGPDEFVKKAVEIWNRKNTGITQQDCKNGVGPFTIEKIANSLLTYLDGTH
;
A
#
# COMPACT_ATOMS: atom_id res chain seq x y z
N MET A 1 23.35 16.45 -13.51
CA MET A 1 22.08 16.04 -12.87
C MET A 1 22.40 15.07 -11.75
N PRO A 2 21.90 15.29 -10.54
CA PRO A 2 22.06 14.34 -9.45
C PRO A 2 21.52 12.96 -9.81
N LYS A 3 22.23 11.92 -9.42
CA LYS A 3 21.79 10.53 -9.56
C LYS A 3 21.05 10.10 -8.30
N ILE A 4 19.76 9.80 -8.42
CA ILE A 4 18.91 9.38 -7.31
C ILE A 4 18.52 7.92 -7.52
N LEU A 5 18.77 7.09 -6.52
CA LEU A 5 18.39 5.68 -6.48
C LEU A 5 17.23 5.44 -5.51
N PHE A 6 16.16 4.83 -5.98
CA PHE A 6 15.13 4.22 -5.14
C PHE A 6 15.36 2.72 -5.03
N ILE A 7 15.40 2.20 -3.82
CA ILE A 7 15.39 0.75 -3.56
C ILE A 7 13.99 0.40 -3.08
N VAL A 8 13.32 -0.48 -3.81
CA VAL A 8 11.90 -0.81 -3.59
C VAL A 8 11.69 -2.28 -3.34
N ASP A 9 10.54 -2.64 -2.76
CA ASP A 9 10.12 -4.02 -2.58
C ASP A 9 9.99 -4.75 -3.94
N PRO A 10 9.92 -6.10 -3.97
CA PRO A 10 9.73 -6.86 -5.20
C PRO A 10 8.54 -6.37 -6.02
N ILE A 11 8.76 -6.10 -7.30
CA ILE A 11 7.76 -5.62 -8.24
C ILE A 11 7.28 -6.76 -9.14
N THR A 12 5.99 -7.06 -9.09
CA THR A 12 5.31 -8.08 -9.92
C THR A 12 4.26 -7.45 -10.83
N VAL A 13 3.72 -8.22 -11.76
CA VAL A 13 2.59 -7.77 -12.62
C VAL A 13 1.38 -7.34 -11.77
N GLY A 14 1.13 -8.03 -10.66
CA GLY A 14 0.03 -7.72 -9.74
C GLY A 14 0.30 -6.55 -8.78
N THR A 15 1.50 -5.98 -8.79
CA THR A 15 1.86 -4.85 -7.92
C THR A 15 1.33 -3.56 -8.50
N SER A 16 0.19 -3.13 -8.06
CA SER A 16 -0.44 -1.96 -8.68
C SER A 16 0.03 -0.64 -8.09
N VAL A 17 -0.13 -0.43 -6.78
CA VAL A 17 0.01 0.90 -6.17
C VAL A 17 1.47 1.30 -5.99
N GLN A 18 2.32 0.43 -5.46
CA GLN A 18 3.74 0.74 -5.27
C GLN A 18 4.44 0.97 -6.61
N PHE A 19 4.18 0.13 -7.62
CA PHE A 19 4.73 0.32 -8.95
C PHE A 19 4.30 1.67 -9.54
N ARG A 20 3.01 1.99 -9.46
CA ARG A 20 2.46 3.26 -9.95
C ARG A 20 3.07 4.47 -9.23
N LEU A 21 3.18 4.41 -7.90
CA LEU A 21 3.84 5.43 -7.10
C LEU A 21 5.25 5.70 -7.60
N PHE A 22 6.09 4.67 -7.61
CA PHE A 22 7.51 4.86 -7.95
C PHE A 22 7.71 5.19 -9.42
N LYS A 23 6.88 4.69 -10.33
CA LYS A 23 6.91 5.11 -11.74
C LYS A 23 6.61 6.60 -11.89
N LYS A 24 5.48 7.06 -11.34
CA LYS A 24 5.08 8.48 -11.46
C LYS A 24 6.02 9.42 -10.72
N LEU A 25 6.45 9.05 -9.52
CA LEU A 25 7.43 9.82 -8.75
C LEU A 25 8.76 9.93 -9.53
N SER A 26 9.24 8.83 -10.10
CA SER A 26 10.46 8.80 -10.91
C SER A 26 10.34 9.65 -12.17
N VAL A 27 9.23 9.54 -12.90
CA VAL A 27 8.97 10.36 -14.09
C VAL A 27 8.91 11.86 -13.74
N TYR A 28 8.25 12.20 -12.62
CA TYR A 28 8.21 13.59 -12.17
C TYR A 28 9.63 14.12 -11.85
N MET A 29 10.40 13.36 -11.07
CA MET A 29 11.74 13.76 -10.62
C MET A 29 12.79 13.70 -11.74
N SER A 30 12.57 12.91 -12.81
CA SER A 30 13.53 12.77 -13.93
C SER A 30 13.68 14.04 -14.77
N LYS A 31 12.80 15.02 -14.57
CA LYS A 31 12.92 16.33 -15.23
C LYS A 31 14.23 17.06 -14.86
N GLU A 32 14.72 16.84 -13.63
CA GLU A 32 15.89 17.53 -13.09
C GLU A 32 16.97 16.56 -12.54
N ASN A 33 16.69 15.25 -12.51
CA ASN A 33 17.54 14.25 -11.92
C ASN A 33 17.69 13.02 -12.82
N SER A 34 18.78 12.26 -12.65
CA SER A 34 18.92 10.93 -13.25
C SER A 34 18.37 9.90 -12.27
N ILE A 35 17.24 9.27 -12.60
CA ILE A 35 16.53 8.37 -11.69
C ILE A 35 16.82 6.91 -11.99
N TYR A 36 17.10 6.16 -10.93
CA TYR A 36 17.34 4.73 -10.92
C TYR A 36 16.39 4.07 -9.93
N ILE A 37 15.90 2.89 -10.28
CA ILE A 37 15.12 2.04 -9.37
C ILE A 37 15.78 0.69 -9.26
N ALA A 38 16.05 0.25 -8.04
CA ALA A 38 16.58 -1.07 -7.76
C ALA A 38 15.58 -1.91 -6.97
N SER A 39 15.46 -3.18 -7.32
CA SER A 39 14.73 -4.17 -6.54
C SER A 39 15.38 -5.54 -6.67
N ILE A 40 15.23 -6.34 -5.61
CA ILE A 40 15.71 -7.73 -5.62
C ILE A 40 14.92 -8.63 -6.59
N PHE A 41 13.77 -8.19 -7.03
CA PHE A 41 12.96 -8.83 -8.08
C PHE A 41 12.18 -7.76 -8.85
N PHE A 42 12.24 -7.84 -10.18
CA PHE A 42 11.46 -6.99 -11.06
C PHE A 42 10.87 -7.84 -12.18
N ASP A 43 9.55 -7.79 -12.32
CA ASP A 43 8.88 -8.46 -13.44
C ASP A 43 9.32 -7.86 -14.77
N GLY A 44 9.52 -8.71 -15.78
CA GLY A 44 10.07 -8.28 -17.07
C GLY A 44 9.18 -7.31 -17.85
N GLU A 45 7.85 -7.38 -17.71
CA GLU A 45 6.92 -6.45 -18.34
C GLU A 45 6.98 -5.09 -17.63
N ARG A 46 6.91 -5.09 -16.30
CA ARG A 46 7.05 -3.90 -15.47
C ARG A 46 8.40 -3.21 -15.61
N LYS A 47 9.47 -4.01 -15.77
CA LYS A 47 10.81 -3.48 -16.05
C LYS A 47 10.82 -2.71 -17.38
N ARG A 48 10.34 -3.31 -18.47
CA ARG A 48 10.25 -2.64 -19.78
C ARG A 48 9.36 -1.38 -19.72
N GLU A 49 8.25 -1.44 -19.02
CA GLU A 49 7.36 -0.30 -18.83
C GLU A 49 8.07 0.87 -18.10
N MET A 50 8.88 0.58 -17.09
CA MET A 50 9.68 1.58 -16.38
C MET A 50 10.76 2.17 -17.28
N GLU A 51 11.52 1.31 -17.96
CA GLU A 51 12.62 1.71 -18.86
C GLU A 51 12.12 2.52 -20.06
N SER A 52 10.93 2.21 -20.60
CA SER A 52 10.30 3.02 -21.66
C SER A 52 9.93 4.43 -21.21
N SER A 53 9.83 4.67 -19.91
CA SER A 53 9.64 5.99 -19.32
C SER A 53 10.96 6.72 -19.01
N GLY A 54 12.10 6.20 -19.48
CA GLY A 54 13.43 6.80 -19.27
C GLY A 54 14.04 6.50 -17.89
N ILE A 55 13.49 5.59 -17.12
CA ILE A 55 13.97 5.22 -15.78
C ILE A 55 14.87 3.99 -15.89
N ARG A 56 16.06 4.04 -15.31
CA ARG A 56 16.96 2.88 -15.28
C ARG A 56 16.59 1.92 -14.18
N VAL A 57 16.39 0.62 -14.54
CA VAL A 57 16.03 -0.44 -13.58
C VAL A 57 17.21 -1.36 -13.33
N ILE A 58 17.58 -1.51 -12.06
CA ILE A 58 18.63 -2.40 -11.57
C ILE A 58 17.96 -3.57 -10.84
N SER A 59 18.14 -4.78 -11.35
CA SER A 59 17.63 -6.00 -10.72
C SER A 59 18.43 -7.22 -11.16
N PRO A 60 18.52 -8.28 -10.36
CA PRO A 60 19.18 -9.52 -10.76
C PRO A 60 18.52 -10.13 -12.00
N GLU A 61 19.32 -10.55 -12.99
CA GLU A 61 18.80 -11.09 -14.27
C GLU A 61 18.11 -12.45 -14.15
N ASN A 62 18.59 -13.31 -13.25
CA ASN A 62 18.09 -14.67 -13.11
C ASN A 62 17.93 -15.04 -11.63
N ARG A 63 16.81 -14.69 -11.04
CA ARG A 63 16.53 -15.15 -9.70
C ARG A 63 15.77 -16.48 -9.73
N ASN A 64 16.46 -17.57 -9.35
CA ASN A 64 15.78 -18.78 -8.93
C ASN A 64 15.13 -18.52 -7.56
N LEU A 65 13.88 -18.06 -7.59
CA LEU A 65 13.06 -17.96 -6.40
C LEU A 65 12.88 -19.39 -5.84
N LEU A 66 13.38 -19.63 -4.62
CA LEU A 66 13.21 -20.90 -3.92
C LEU A 66 11.73 -21.30 -3.81
N LEU A 67 10.87 -20.28 -3.65
CA LEU A 67 9.43 -20.42 -3.59
C LEU A 67 8.73 -20.43 -4.97
N LYS A 68 9.44 -20.22 -6.10
CA LYS A 68 8.81 -20.22 -7.44
C LYS A 68 8.08 -21.54 -7.74
N LYS A 69 8.58 -22.66 -7.23
CA LYS A 69 7.89 -23.96 -7.30
C LYS A 69 6.65 -24.03 -6.42
N LEU A 70 6.67 -23.39 -5.23
CA LEU A 70 5.52 -23.30 -4.33
C LEU A 70 4.52 -22.22 -4.80
N LEU A 71 4.98 -21.15 -5.43
CA LEU A 71 4.14 -20.09 -6.00
C LEU A 71 3.22 -20.58 -7.11
N GLY A 72 3.62 -21.63 -7.86
CA GLY A 72 2.74 -22.29 -8.83
C GLY A 72 1.46 -22.87 -8.21
N TYR A 73 1.48 -23.19 -6.91
CA TYR A 73 0.31 -23.66 -6.16
C TYR A 73 -0.59 -22.51 -5.63
N PHE A 74 -0.05 -21.30 -5.43
CA PHE A 74 -0.75 -20.17 -4.80
C PHE A 74 -1.17 -19.06 -5.76
N GLY A 75 -0.97 -19.23 -7.08
CA GLY A 75 -1.32 -18.24 -8.11
C GLY A 75 -0.14 -17.33 -8.51
N LYS A 76 -0.16 -16.85 -9.76
CA LYS A 76 0.95 -16.12 -10.39
C LYS A 76 1.27 -14.74 -9.78
N ASP A 77 0.40 -14.18 -8.93
CA ASP A 77 0.44 -12.78 -8.50
C ASP A 77 0.71 -12.59 -7.00
N ASN A 78 1.56 -13.44 -6.40
CA ASN A 78 1.71 -13.42 -4.96
C ASN A 78 2.85 -12.49 -4.49
N GLU A 79 2.69 -11.16 -4.69
CA GLU A 79 3.58 -10.11 -4.17
C GLU A 79 3.86 -10.29 -2.66
N SER A 80 2.83 -10.63 -1.89
CA SER A 80 2.97 -10.87 -0.45
C SER A 80 3.92 -12.04 -0.14
N MET A 81 3.92 -13.09 -0.96
CA MET A 81 4.84 -14.21 -0.80
C MET A 81 6.27 -13.85 -1.19
N LEU A 82 6.46 -13.06 -2.24
CA LEU A 82 7.79 -12.54 -2.62
C LEU A 82 8.36 -11.61 -1.54
N TRP A 83 7.50 -10.80 -0.93
CA TRP A 83 7.90 -9.96 0.20
C TRP A 83 8.32 -10.82 1.41
N VAL A 84 7.55 -11.86 1.76
CA VAL A 84 7.90 -12.80 2.85
C VAL A 84 9.19 -13.55 2.52
N GLU A 85 9.38 -14.00 1.27
CA GLU A 85 10.65 -14.62 0.84
C GLU A 85 11.82 -13.65 0.98
N SER A 86 11.65 -12.41 0.54
CA SER A 86 12.64 -11.34 0.70
C SER A 86 12.98 -11.13 2.17
N TRP A 87 11.97 -11.05 3.02
CA TRP A 87 12.11 -10.91 4.46
C TRP A 87 12.89 -12.09 5.09
N LEU A 88 12.57 -13.34 4.73
CA LEU A 88 13.28 -14.52 5.19
C LEU A 88 14.74 -14.55 4.73
N ARG A 89 14.99 -14.26 3.44
CA ARG A 89 16.34 -14.25 2.86
C ARG A 89 17.25 -13.24 3.54
N GLU A 90 16.73 -12.04 3.77
CA GLU A 90 17.51 -11.01 4.45
C GLU A 90 17.64 -11.31 5.93
N GLY A 91 16.54 -11.66 6.60
CA GLY A 91 16.50 -11.87 8.03
C GLY A 91 17.37 -13.04 8.52
N LEU A 92 17.46 -14.11 7.74
CA LEU A 92 18.22 -15.31 8.08
C LEU A 92 19.62 -15.35 7.44
N LEU A 93 19.76 -14.87 6.21
CA LEU A 93 20.95 -15.12 5.38
C LEU A 93 21.69 -13.84 4.95
N ARG A 94 21.11 -12.65 5.18
CA ARG A 94 21.63 -11.36 4.72
C ARG A 94 21.92 -11.29 3.20
N LYS A 95 21.18 -12.06 2.41
CA LYS A 95 21.48 -12.22 0.98
C LYS A 95 21.00 -11.08 0.13
N ASN A 96 19.90 -10.41 0.50
CA ASN A 96 19.35 -9.34 -0.33
C ASN A 96 20.25 -8.09 -0.29
N SER A 97 20.70 -7.68 0.91
CA SER A 97 21.61 -6.55 1.06
C SER A 97 22.93 -6.81 0.34
N THR A 98 23.54 -7.97 0.53
CA THR A 98 24.82 -8.33 -0.14
C THR A 98 24.67 -8.37 -1.67
N GLU A 99 23.57 -8.95 -2.19
CA GLU A 99 23.29 -9.00 -3.62
C GLU A 99 23.09 -7.60 -4.20
N MET A 100 22.34 -6.76 -3.47
CA MET A 100 22.10 -5.38 -3.87
C MET A 100 23.37 -4.54 -3.85
N GLU A 101 24.21 -4.65 -2.82
CA GLU A 101 25.52 -3.98 -2.75
C GLU A 101 26.42 -4.36 -3.93
N THR A 102 26.41 -5.64 -4.33
CA THR A 102 27.16 -6.11 -5.50
C THR A 102 26.62 -5.48 -6.79
N LEU A 103 25.29 -5.45 -6.97
CA LEU A 103 24.67 -4.86 -8.17
C LEU A 103 24.91 -3.36 -8.28
N LEU A 104 25.03 -2.67 -7.16
CA LEU A 104 25.21 -1.22 -7.11
C LEU A 104 26.70 -0.81 -7.09
N SER A 105 27.63 -1.76 -6.99
CA SER A 105 29.07 -1.46 -6.83
C SER A 105 29.73 -0.73 -7.99
N GLU A 106 29.17 -0.85 -9.18
CA GLU A 106 29.71 -0.21 -10.41
C GLU A 106 29.24 1.23 -10.60
N GLU A 107 28.21 1.68 -9.85
CA GLU A 107 27.66 3.02 -9.99
C GLU A 107 27.72 3.79 -8.66
N ARG A 108 27.92 5.12 -8.76
CA ARG A 108 27.81 6.03 -7.63
C ARG A 108 26.52 6.83 -7.74
N PHE A 109 25.81 6.94 -6.64
CA PHE A 109 24.58 7.71 -6.51
C PHE A 109 24.79 8.88 -5.55
N ASP A 110 24.27 10.04 -5.88
CA ASP A 110 24.31 11.22 -5.01
C ASP A 110 23.34 11.01 -3.83
N TYR A 111 22.18 10.41 -4.12
CA TYR A 111 21.16 10.08 -3.11
C TYR A 111 20.63 8.67 -3.28
N VAL A 112 20.48 7.98 -2.15
CA VAL A 112 19.87 6.65 -2.05
C VAL A 112 18.68 6.73 -1.12
N ILE A 113 17.48 6.37 -1.61
CA ILE A 113 16.24 6.29 -0.86
C ILE A 113 15.85 4.82 -0.77
N ASN A 114 15.93 4.26 0.42
CA ASN A 114 15.51 2.88 0.69
C ASN A 114 14.03 2.86 1.10
N ALA A 115 13.16 2.42 0.22
CA ALA A 115 11.73 2.28 0.45
C ALA A 115 11.30 0.82 0.68
N THR A 116 12.20 -0.02 1.19
CA THR A 116 11.91 -1.40 1.59
C THR A 116 12.38 -1.70 3.00
N ASN A 117 11.69 -2.61 3.69
CA ASN A 117 12.11 -3.10 5.00
C ASN A 117 13.05 -4.33 4.89
N THR A 118 13.18 -4.91 3.70
CA THR A 118 13.82 -6.21 3.48
C THR A 118 15.19 -6.16 2.81
N VAL A 119 15.74 -4.95 2.60
CA VAL A 119 17.07 -4.71 2.02
C VAL A 119 17.78 -3.61 2.83
N PRO A 120 18.29 -3.90 4.04
CA PRO A 120 19.09 -2.93 4.79
C PRO A 120 20.39 -2.60 4.05
N ILE A 121 20.51 -1.38 3.58
CA ILE A 121 21.66 -0.87 2.82
C ILE A 121 21.93 0.59 3.18
N ARG A 122 23.17 1.07 2.99
CA ARG A 122 23.51 2.47 3.22
C ARG A 122 22.66 3.38 2.35
N SER A 123 21.92 4.30 2.99
CA SER A 123 20.98 5.20 2.34
C SER A 123 20.92 6.57 3.02
N ASN A 124 20.55 7.60 2.25
CA ASN A 124 20.26 8.92 2.81
C ASN A 124 18.94 8.88 3.61
N ILE A 125 17.96 8.13 3.08
CA ILE A 125 16.66 7.99 3.70
C ILE A 125 16.23 6.52 3.69
N TRP A 126 15.79 6.02 4.86
CA TRP A 126 14.91 4.86 4.92
C TRP A 126 13.46 5.37 5.00
N TRP A 127 12.73 5.23 3.90
CA TRP A 127 11.33 5.64 3.79
C TRP A 127 10.43 4.45 4.11
N ILE A 128 9.94 4.40 5.34
CA ILE A 128 9.28 3.24 5.96
C ILE A 128 7.87 3.09 5.41
N GLN A 129 7.63 2.07 4.59
CA GLN A 129 6.39 1.84 3.86
C GLN A 129 5.31 1.09 4.65
N GLY A 130 5.64 0.50 5.79
CA GLY A 130 4.66 -0.28 6.56
C GLY A 130 5.18 -0.77 7.89
N ARG A 131 4.36 -1.61 8.53
CA ARG A 131 4.68 -2.23 9.81
C ARG A 131 5.58 -3.44 9.64
N THR A 132 5.99 -4.02 10.75
CA THR A 132 6.73 -5.28 10.82
C THR A 132 5.84 -6.46 10.45
N LEU A 133 6.47 -7.58 10.04
CA LEU A 133 5.72 -8.80 9.72
C LEU A 133 4.92 -9.30 10.93
N VAL A 134 5.51 -9.30 12.13
CA VAL A 134 4.81 -9.75 13.34
C VAL A 134 3.56 -8.90 13.62
N ALA A 135 3.65 -7.57 13.47
CA ALA A 135 2.52 -6.70 13.69
C ALA A 135 1.40 -6.90 12.65
N THR A 136 1.77 -7.10 11.40
CA THR A 136 0.81 -7.43 10.34
C THR A 136 0.11 -8.76 10.61
N LEU A 137 0.85 -9.79 11.03
CA LEU A 137 0.29 -11.10 11.35
C LEU A 137 -0.63 -11.08 12.58
N GLU A 138 -0.36 -10.23 13.57
CA GLU A 138 -1.20 -10.05 14.76
C GLU A 138 -2.57 -9.42 14.42
N ASN A 139 -2.62 -8.57 13.40
CA ASN A 139 -3.84 -7.89 12.96
C ASN A 139 -4.70 -8.71 11.99
N ILE A 140 -4.17 -9.80 11.42
CA ILE A 140 -4.95 -10.67 10.54
C ILE A 140 -5.96 -11.46 11.39
N LYS A 141 -7.23 -11.21 11.15
CA LYS A 141 -8.31 -12.04 11.70
C LYS A 141 -8.30 -13.41 11.04
N ASN A 142 -7.73 -14.41 11.69
CA ASN A 142 -7.71 -15.79 11.20
C ASN A 142 -8.38 -16.71 12.22
N ASP A 143 -9.44 -17.40 11.83
CA ASP A 143 -10.18 -18.31 12.71
C ASP A 143 -9.59 -19.73 12.74
N ASN A 144 -8.60 -20.02 11.89
CA ASN A 144 -7.95 -21.32 11.86
C ASN A 144 -7.03 -21.51 13.08
N ARG A 145 -7.39 -22.42 13.98
CA ARG A 145 -6.65 -22.72 15.21
C ARG A 145 -5.22 -23.17 14.96
N ILE A 146 -4.99 -23.91 13.87
CA ILE A 146 -3.65 -24.43 13.51
C ILE A 146 -2.74 -23.26 13.12
N VAL A 147 -3.25 -22.35 12.30
CA VAL A 147 -2.50 -21.14 11.89
C VAL A 147 -2.20 -20.27 13.10
N LYS A 148 -3.16 -20.06 14.00
CA LYS A 148 -2.94 -19.30 15.25
C LYS A 148 -1.84 -19.93 16.10
N LEU A 149 -1.86 -21.25 16.27
CA LEU A 149 -0.82 -21.96 17.04
C LEU A 149 0.55 -21.85 16.38
N ALA A 150 0.63 -22.05 15.06
CA ALA A 150 1.88 -21.93 14.31
C ALA A 150 2.46 -20.50 14.41
N LEU A 151 1.63 -19.48 14.30
CA LEU A 151 2.04 -18.08 14.47
C LEU A 151 2.52 -17.80 15.90
N LEU A 152 1.85 -18.34 16.91
CA LEU A 152 2.25 -18.21 18.31
C LEU A 152 3.64 -18.80 18.56
N LEU A 153 3.90 -19.99 18.03
CA LEU A 153 5.21 -20.66 18.14
C LEU A 153 6.31 -19.91 17.39
N ALA A 154 6.01 -19.40 16.20
CA ALA A 154 6.97 -18.66 15.37
C ALA A 154 7.18 -17.21 15.84
N LYS A 155 6.30 -16.64 16.66
CA LYS A 155 6.28 -15.22 17.04
C LYS A 155 7.63 -14.72 17.53
N ARG A 156 8.30 -15.46 18.42
CA ARG A 156 9.61 -15.05 18.98
C ARG A 156 10.68 -14.93 17.89
N VAL A 157 10.72 -15.86 16.95
CA VAL A 157 11.67 -15.85 15.83
C VAL A 157 11.36 -14.71 14.89
N ILE A 158 10.11 -14.53 14.52
CA ILE A 158 9.64 -13.43 13.64
C ILE A 158 9.98 -12.09 14.27
N THR A 159 9.67 -11.88 15.55
CA THR A 159 9.99 -10.64 16.28
C THR A 159 11.49 -10.35 16.29
N LYS A 160 12.33 -11.38 16.47
CA LYS A 160 13.79 -11.21 16.46
C LYS A 160 14.30 -10.81 15.09
N ILE A 161 13.79 -11.43 14.03
CA ILE A 161 14.14 -11.06 12.64
C ILE A 161 13.69 -9.63 12.33
N ASP A 162 12.43 -9.27 12.63
CA ASP A 162 11.90 -7.92 12.45
C ASP A 162 12.76 -6.88 13.17
N SER A 163 13.08 -7.11 14.45
CA SER A 163 13.91 -6.20 15.24
C SER A 163 15.31 -6.02 14.65
N ASN A 164 15.92 -7.10 14.14
CA ASN A 164 17.23 -7.02 13.50
C ASN A 164 17.17 -6.25 12.18
N LEU A 165 16.14 -6.45 11.36
CA LEU A 165 15.95 -5.73 10.10
C LEU A 165 15.75 -4.23 10.35
N ILE A 166 14.92 -3.87 11.33
CA ILE A 166 14.69 -2.48 11.71
C ILE A 166 15.99 -1.81 12.17
N LYS A 167 16.70 -2.44 13.11
CA LYS A 167 17.97 -1.90 13.65
C LYS A 167 18.99 -1.66 12.54
N ARG A 168 19.13 -2.61 11.61
CA ARG A 168 20.05 -2.47 10.48
C ARG A 168 19.61 -1.37 9.50
N ASN A 169 18.31 -1.24 9.20
CA ASN A 169 17.83 -0.14 8.36
C ASN A 169 18.10 1.22 9.04
N ILE A 170 17.88 1.34 10.35
CA ILE A 170 18.19 2.57 11.11
C ILE A 170 19.70 2.84 11.10
N GLU A 171 20.53 1.84 11.37
CA GLU A 171 21.99 1.96 11.41
C GLU A 171 22.58 2.40 10.06
N PHE A 172 22.00 1.93 8.95
CA PHE A 172 22.50 2.19 7.61
C PHE A 172 21.89 3.44 6.95
N SER A 173 20.93 4.09 7.58
CA SER A 173 20.25 5.24 7.02
C SER A 173 20.58 6.53 7.78
N SER A 174 20.80 7.62 7.04
CA SER A 174 21.03 8.93 7.65
C SER A 174 19.77 9.50 8.30
N LYS A 175 18.60 9.28 7.66
CA LYS A 175 17.28 9.66 8.18
C LYS A 175 16.30 8.49 8.03
N CYS A 176 15.42 8.33 9.02
CA CYS A 176 14.33 7.35 9.01
C CYS A 176 12.99 8.10 8.97
N ILE A 177 12.22 7.92 7.91
CA ILE A 177 11.01 8.72 7.66
C ILE A 177 9.82 7.78 7.44
N ALA A 178 8.73 8.02 8.16
CA ALA A 178 7.52 7.21 8.08
C ALA A 178 6.55 7.73 7.00
N ILE A 179 5.80 6.83 6.34
CA ILE A 179 4.78 7.22 5.35
C ILE A 179 3.52 7.83 5.96
N SER A 180 3.32 7.72 7.27
CA SER A 180 2.14 8.21 7.97
C SER A 180 2.43 8.43 9.46
N LYS A 181 1.58 9.19 10.12
CA LYS A 181 1.60 9.36 11.57
C LYS A 181 1.43 8.00 12.29
N SER A 182 0.54 7.16 11.77
CA SER A 182 0.32 5.81 12.29
C SER A 182 1.60 4.96 12.27
N ILE A 183 2.40 5.03 11.21
CA ILE A 183 3.69 4.32 11.12
C ILE A 183 4.73 5.00 12.01
N TYR A 184 4.78 6.31 12.05
CA TYR A 184 5.65 7.07 12.96
C TYR A 184 5.42 6.65 14.42
N GLU A 185 4.17 6.68 14.89
CA GLU A 185 3.79 6.29 16.26
C GLU A 185 4.07 4.80 16.54
N PHE A 186 3.85 3.93 15.54
CA PHE A 186 4.14 2.51 15.67
C PHE A 186 5.61 2.24 16.00
N TYR A 187 6.55 2.92 15.33
CA TYR A 187 7.98 2.71 15.55
C TYR A 187 8.49 3.46 16.79
N THR A 188 8.07 4.71 17.00
CA THR A 188 8.51 5.52 18.15
C THR A 188 8.02 4.96 19.48
N SER A 189 6.80 4.44 19.55
CA SER A 189 6.29 3.74 20.74
C SER A 189 7.07 2.47 21.12
N ARG A 190 7.86 1.95 20.18
CA ARG A 190 8.77 0.80 20.38
C ARG A 190 10.21 1.20 20.64
N GLY A 191 10.47 2.49 20.85
CA GLY A 191 11.80 3.04 21.16
C GLY A 191 12.71 3.25 19.95
N PHE A 192 12.19 3.18 18.72
CA PHE A 192 12.96 3.48 17.52
C PHE A 192 12.90 4.99 17.22
N LYS A 193 14.06 5.56 16.85
CA LYS A 193 14.12 6.96 16.42
C LYS A 193 13.64 7.06 14.98
N ILE A 194 12.59 7.87 14.75
CA ILE A 194 12.07 8.24 13.44
C ILE A 194 12.16 9.76 13.31
N ASP A 195 12.75 10.24 12.22
CA ASP A 195 13.13 11.64 12.06
C ASP A 195 11.98 12.50 11.47
N GLY A 196 10.93 11.88 10.93
CA GLY A 196 9.80 12.63 10.41
C GLY A 196 8.76 11.79 9.67
N ILE A 197 7.83 12.49 9.06
CA ILE A 197 6.76 11.90 8.25
C ILE A 197 6.83 12.47 6.84
N LEU A 198 6.87 11.59 5.86
CA LEU A 198 6.71 11.91 4.45
C LEU A 198 5.58 11.05 3.89
N TYR A 199 4.44 11.63 3.67
CA TYR A 199 3.30 10.93 3.09
C TYR A 199 3.65 10.32 1.73
N THR A 200 2.87 9.35 1.32
CA THR A 200 2.98 8.72 0.00
C THR A 200 1.79 9.12 -0.87
N SER A 201 1.82 8.77 -2.15
CA SER A 201 0.76 9.07 -3.11
C SER A 201 0.20 7.79 -3.74
N PRO A 202 -1.08 7.70 -4.02
CA PRO A 202 -1.61 6.64 -4.88
C PRO A 202 -1.20 6.79 -6.35
N GLY A 203 -0.55 7.90 -6.73
CA GLY A 203 -0.12 8.17 -8.10
C GLY A 203 -1.27 8.57 -9.04
N PHE A 204 -2.33 9.18 -8.52
CA PHE A 204 -3.53 9.53 -9.25
C PHE A 204 -3.68 11.03 -9.53
N ASP A 205 -2.64 11.67 -10.02
CA ASP A 205 -2.69 13.12 -10.32
C ASP A 205 -3.52 13.46 -11.56
N ASP A 206 -3.79 12.49 -12.44
CA ASP A 206 -4.41 12.70 -13.76
C ASP A 206 -5.83 12.14 -13.89
N PHE A 207 -6.52 11.87 -12.79
CA PHE A 207 -7.89 11.36 -12.90
C PHE A 207 -8.84 12.43 -13.44
N SER A 208 -8.93 12.49 -14.75
CA SER A 208 -10.08 13.08 -15.42
C SER A 208 -11.28 12.18 -15.17
N VAL A 209 -12.17 12.65 -14.30
CA VAL A 209 -13.47 12.00 -14.06
C VAL A 209 -14.16 11.70 -15.38
N THR A 210 -14.69 10.48 -15.50
CA THR A 210 -15.64 10.15 -16.56
C THR A 210 -16.65 11.30 -16.71
N THR A 211 -16.73 11.85 -17.92
CA THR A 211 -17.67 12.91 -18.28
C THR A 211 -19.08 12.34 -18.22
N GLY A 212 -19.79 12.58 -17.11
CA GLY A 212 -21.16 12.12 -16.93
C GLY A 212 -21.63 12.24 -15.47
N LYS A 213 -22.95 12.19 -15.27
CA LYS A 213 -23.53 12.13 -13.94
C LYS A 213 -23.31 10.73 -13.36
N PRO A 214 -22.70 10.58 -12.16
CA PRO A 214 -22.48 9.27 -11.53
C PRO A 214 -23.80 8.53 -11.30
N SER A 215 -23.82 7.21 -11.51
CA SER A 215 -25.02 6.37 -11.30
C SER A 215 -25.45 6.34 -9.83
N ARG A 216 -24.48 6.24 -8.89
CA ARG A 216 -24.66 6.19 -7.43
C ARG A 216 -25.64 5.11 -6.96
N ASP A 217 -25.73 4.00 -7.70
CA ASP A 217 -26.68 2.91 -7.46
C ASP A 217 -26.06 1.70 -6.76
N TYR A 218 -24.77 1.79 -6.39
CA TYR A 218 -24.06 0.77 -5.62
C TYR A 218 -23.01 1.39 -4.67
N VAL A 219 -22.55 0.57 -3.74
CA VAL A 219 -21.41 0.82 -2.87
C VAL A 219 -20.24 0.03 -3.39
N LEU A 220 -19.08 0.65 -3.56
CA LEU A 220 -17.85 -0.04 -3.92
C LEU A 220 -17.13 -0.52 -2.66
N ALA A 221 -16.61 -1.75 -2.64
CA ALA A 221 -15.86 -2.27 -1.51
C ALA A 221 -14.55 -2.92 -1.98
N TYR A 222 -13.42 -2.52 -1.36
CA TYR A 222 -12.17 -3.24 -1.50
C TYR A 222 -12.22 -4.52 -0.66
N ILE A 223 -11.81 -5.64 -1.26
CA ILE A 223 -11.75 -6.95 -0.62
C ILE A 223 -10.31 -7.45 -0.73
N GLY A 224 -9.55 -7.21 0.31
CA GLY A 224 -8.15 -7.57 0.44
C GLY A 224 -7.86 -8.32 1.75
N LYS A 225 -6.58 -8.64 1.95
CA LYS A 225 -6.10 -9.37 3.15
C LYS A 225 -6.39 -8.65 4.46
N GLU A 226 -6.50 -7.32 4.41
CA GLU A 226 -6.76 -6.41 5.53
C GLU A 226 -8.24 -6.07 5.71
N THR A 227 -9.13 -6.58 4.86
CA THR A 227 -10.57 -6.25 4.92
C THR A 227 -11.26 -6.96 6.07
N ASP A 228 -12.04 -6.22 6.87
CA ASP A 228 -13.01 -6.80 7.80
C ASP A 228 -14.29 -7.14 7.01
N LEU A 229 -14.51 -8.42 6.74
CA LEU A 229 -15.63 -8.87 5.88
C LEU A 229 -17.00 -8.80 6.55
N ALA A 230 -17.06 -8.88 7.88
CA ALA A 230 -18.32 -8.97 8.60
C ALA A 230 -19.27 -7.78 8.36
N PRO A 231 -18.82 -6.53 8.39
CA PRO A 231 -19.67 -5.38 8.05
C PRO A 231 -20.21 -5.44 6.62
N LEU A 232 -19.42 -5.90 5.64
CA LEU A 232 -19.85 -6.00 4.25
C LEU A 232 -20.95 -7.05 4.07
N VAL A 233 -20.84 -8.19 4.75
CA VAL A 233 -21.90 -9.22 4.77
C VAL A 233 -23.20 -8.64 5.34
N THR A 234 -23.11 -7.98 6.50
CA THR A 234 -24.28 -7.36 7.14
C THR A 234 -24.92 -6.26 6.29
N MET A 235 -24.12 -5.44 5.60
CA MET A 235 -24.61 -4.43 4.66
C MET A 235 -25.38 -5.08 3.50
N ALA A 236 -24.83 -6.14 2.90
CA ALA A 236 -25.48 -6.86 1.82
C ALA A 236 -26.80 -7.53 2.26
N GLU A 237 -26.84 -8.10 3.46
CA GLU A 237 -28.06 -8.67 4.08
C GLU A 237 -29.15 -7.62 4.33
N ARG A 238 -28.76 -6.35 4.50
CA ARG A 238 -29.69 -5.21 4.61
C ARG A 238 -30.08 -4.61 3.25
N GLY A 239 -29.76 -5.27 2.13
CA GLY A 239 -30.17 -4.89 0.78
C GLY A 239 -29.30 -3.81 0.14
N ILE A 240 -28.13 -3.53 0.68
CA ILE A 240 -27.17 -2.62 0.03
C ILE A 240 -26.52 -3.35 -1.14
N LYS A 241 -26.64 -2.82 -2.35
CA LYS A 241 -25.95 -3.35 -3.53
C LYS A 241 -24.48 -3.03 -3.43
N ILE A 242 -23.64 -4.05 -3.38
CA ILE A 242 -22.19 -3.90 -3.23
C ILE A 242 -21.50 -4.52 -4.46
N ILE A 243 -20.56 -3.76 -5.04
CA ILE A 243 -19.57 -4.27 -6.00
C ILE A 243 -18.26 -4.41 -5.23
N GLY A 244 -17.68 -5.61 -5.24
CA GLY A 244 -16.40 -5.91 -4.59
C GLY A 244 -15.27 -6.04 -5.59
N PHE A 245 -14.12 -5.44 -5.31
CA PHE A 245 -12.89 -5.60 -6.10
C PHE A 245 -11.71 -5.95 -5.20
N GLY A 246 -10.62 -6.48 -5.80
CA GLY A 246 -9.41 -6.88 -5.11
C GLY A 246 -9.16 -8.38 -5.24
N SER A 247 -7.89 -8.78 -5.32
CA SER A 247 -7.48 -10.17 -5.59
C SER A 247 -6.80 -10.84 -4.42
N LYS A 248 -6.36 -10.07 -3.42
CA LYS A 248 -5.59 -10.55 -2.27
C LYS A 248 -6.54 -10.85 -1.11
N LEU A 249 -7.19 -11.99 -1.16
CA LEU A 249 -8.16 -12.38 -0.12
C LEU A 249 -7.50 -12.57 1.26
N PRO A 250 -8.24 -12.31 2.35
CA PRO A 250 -7.78 -12.60 3.70
C PRO A 250 -7.39 -14.09 3.85
N ILE A 251 -6.22 -14.36 4.45
CA ILE A 251 -5.72 -15.72 4.63
C ILE A 251 -6.69 -16.51 5.53
N GLY A 252 -7.22 -17.63 4.99
CA GLY A 252 -8.14 -18.50 5.73
C GLY A 252 -9.56 -17.96 5.91
N ALA A 253 -9.90 -16.82 5.30
CA ALA A 253 -11.26 -16.31 5.33
C ALA A 253 -12.16 -17.07 4.34
N ASP A 254 -13.32 -17.52 4.80
CA ASP A 254 -14.38 -17.96 3.90
C ASP A 254 -15.13 -16.74 3.36
N ILE A 255 -14.94 -16.45 2.09
CA ILE A 255 -15.62 -15.36 1.39
C ILE A 255 -16.89 -15.78 0.65
N ASN A 256 -17.24 -17.07 0.70
CA ASN A 256 -18.45 -17.58 0.04
C ASN A 256 -19.73 -16.90 0.55
N PRO A 257 -19.91 -16.65 1.86
CA PRO A 257 -21.06 -15.91 2.34
C PRO A 257 -21.17 -14.50 1.76
N LEU A 258 -20.05 -13.85 1.51
CA LEU A 258 -20.01 -12.53 0.86
C LEU A 258 -20.24 -12.66 -0.65
N LYS A 259 -19.52 -13.55 -1.34
CA LYS A 259 -19.65 -13.76 -2.81
C LYS A 259 -21.05 -14.09 -3.27
N SER A 260 -21.84 -14.78 -2.45
CA SER A 260 -23.23 -15.07 -2.77
C SER A 260 -24.18 -13.87 -2.65
N ARG A 261 -23.69 -12.75 -2.08
CA ARG A 261 -24.51 -11.56 -1.78
C ARG A 261 -24.07 -10.30 -2.50
N ILE A 262 -22.88 -10.29 -3.09
CA ILE A 262 -22.30 -9.12 -3.76
C ILE A 262 -21.85 -9.46 -5.18
N ASP A 263 -21.69 -8.44 -6.04
CA ASP A 263 -21.01 -8.55 -7.34
C ASP A 263 -19.49 -8.49 -7.10
N TYR A 264 -18.85 -9.66 -6.87
CA TYR A 264 -17.40 -9.71 -6.65
C TYR A 264 -16.66 -9.92 -7.94
N ARG A 265 -15.88 -8.91 -8.37
CA ARG A 265 -15.16 -8.89 -9.65
C ARG A 265 -13.70 -9.33 -9.57
N GLY A 266 -13.15 -9.49 -8.36
CA GLY A 266 -11.73 -9.84 -8.20
C GLY A 266 -10.81 -8.73 -8.68
N TYR A 267 -9.76 -9.09 -9.45
CA TYR A 267 -8.89 -8.10 -10.07
C TYR A 267 -9.62 -7.37 -11.21
N VAL A 268 -9.53 -6.06 -11.22
CA VAL A 268 -10.05 -5.18 -12.27
C VAL A 268 -8.93 -4.32 -12.85
N SER A 269 -9.06 -3.92 -14.11
CA SER A 269 -8.11 -2.98 -14.72
C SER A 269 -8.17 -1.61 -14.04
N GLU A 270 -7.14 -0.79 -14.23
CA GLU A 270 -7.10 0.57 -13.68
C GLU A 270 -8.25 1.43 -14.22
N GLU A 271 -8.56 1.32 -15.50
CA GLU A 271 -9.68 2.03 -16.15
C GLU A 271 -11.03 1.61 -15.57
N GLU A 272 -11.24 0.28 -15.41
CA GLU A 272 -12.46 -0.24 -14.81
C GLU A 272 -12.57 0.21 -13.34
N LEU A 273 -11.47 0.17 -12.58
CA LEU A 273 -11.44 0.62 -11.19
C LEU A 273 -11.81 2.10 -11.06
N MET A 274 -11.26 2.95 -11.93
CA MET A 274 -11.64 4.37 -11.98
C MET A 274 -13.12 4.59 -12.24
N SER A 275 -13.66 3.83 -13.21
CA SER A 275 -15.09 3.87 -13.53
C SER A 275 -15.94 3.42 -12.33
N LEU A 276 -15.51 2.35 -11.64
CA LEU A 276 -16.19 1.86 -10.45
C LEU A 276 -16.17 2.89 -9.32
N TYR A 277 -15.03 3.52 -9.05
CA TYR A 277 -14.97 4.58 -8.05
C TYR A 277 -15.89 5.75 -8.42
N SER A 278 -15.77 6.27 -9.64
CA SER A 278 -16.50 7.47 -10.07
C SER A 278 -18.02 7.31 -10.01
N ASN A 279 -18.54 6.11 -10.18
CA ASN A 279 -19.97 5.81 -10.22
C ASN A 279 -20.55 5.30 -8.88
N ALA A 280 -19.73 4.95 -7.91
CA ALA A 280 -20.19 4.47 -6.61
C ALA A 280 -20.88 5.58 -5.80
N LEU A 281 -21.84 5.22 -4.95
CA LEU A 281 -22.45 6.14 -4.00
C LEU A 281 -21.41 6.56 -2.95
N PHE A 282 -20.65 5.59 -2.43
CA PHE A 282 -19.47 5.78 -1.60
C PHE A 282 -18.61 4.50 -1.67
N THR A 283 -17.36 4.60 -1.22
CA THR A 283 -16.48 3.44 -1.05
C THR A 283 -16.53 2.99 0.40
N ALA A 284 -16.87 1.72 0.63
CA ALA A 284 -16.82 1.07 1.92
C ALA A 284 -15.43 0.46 2.15
N PHE A 285 -14.74 0.92 3.18
CA PHE A 285 -13.40 0.46 3.51
C PHE A 285 -13.28 0.02 4.98
N PRO A 286 -13.93 -1.10 5.38
CA PRO A 286 -13.74 -1.70 6.68
C PRO A 286 -12.43 -2.49 6.68
N PHE A 287 -11.42 -2.03 7.42
CA PHE A 287 -10.09 -2.63 7.44
C PHE A 287 -9.66 -3.05 8.84
N THR A 288 -8.77 -4.04 8.91
CA THR A 288 -8.16 -4.48 10.18
C THR A 288 -6.80 -3.82 10.43
N ASP A 289 -6.02 -3.63 9.37
CA ASP A 289 -4.69 -3.00 9.42
C ASP A 289 -4.43 -2.23 8.11
N GLU A 290 -4.30 -0.90 8.18
CA GLU A 290 -4.03 -0.05 7.03
C GLU A 290 -3.05 1.08 7.40
N PRO A 291 -1.78 0.95 6.98
CA PRO A 291 -0.75 1.91 7.34
C PRO A 291 -0.96 3.33 6.82
N PHE A 292 -1.62 3.50 5.66
CA PHE A 292 -1.77 4.81 5.04
C PHE A 292 -3.18 5.08 4.49
N GLY A 293 -3.71 4.20 3.63
CA GLY A 293 -5.04 4.39 3.05
C GLY A 293 -5.02 4.81 1.58
N TRP A 294 -4.36 4.04 0.73
CA TRP A 294 -4.37 4.30 -0.71
C TRP A 294 -5.76 4.15 -1.32
N VAL A 295 -6.53 3.12 -0.93
CA VAL A 295 -7.91 2.92 -1.40
C VAL A 295 -8.81 4.13 -1.11
N PRO A 296 -8.82 4.72 0.11
CA PRO A 296 -9.49 5.99 0.36
C PRO A 296 -9.07 7.12 -0.59
N LEU A 297 -7.77 7.32 -0.79
CA LEU A 297 -7.28 8.39 -1.66
C LEU A 297 -7.66 8.17 -3.13
N GLU A 298 -7.62 6.93 -3.61
CA GLU A 298 -8.09 6.56 -4.95
C GLU A 298 -9.56 6.91 -5.14
N SER A 299 -10.39 6.52 -4.20
CA SER A 299 -11.82 6.83 -4.21
C SER A 299 -12.09 8.34 -4.25
N MET A 300 -11.42 9.09 -3.36
CA MET A 300 -11.57 10.55 -3.29
C MET A 300 -11.04 11.26 -4.54
N ALA A 301 -9.94 10.78 -5.14
CA ALA A 301 -9.44 11.30 -6.41
C ALA A 301 -10.46 11.15 -7.53
N CYS A 302 -11.24 10.07 -7.53
CA CYS A 302 -12.37 9.87 -8.45
C CYS A 302 -13.66 10.63 -8.05
N GLY A 303 -13.62 11.44 -6.98
CA GLY A 303 -14.75 12.24 -6.51
C GLY A 303 -15.79 11.47 -5.69
N THR A 304 -15.41 10.31 -5.12
CA THR A 304 -16.32 9.46 -4.34
C THR A 304 -15.90 9.42 -2.89
N PRO A 305 -16.81 9.77 -1.94
CA PRO A 305 -16.50 9.77 -0.51
C PRO A 305 -16.31 8.36 0.03
N VAL A 306 -15.61 8.27 1.17
CA VAL A 306 -15.23 7.00 1.78
C VAL A 306 -15.84 6.85 3.17
N LEU A 307 -16.34 5.66 3.49
CA LEU A 307 -16.67 5.23 4.84
C LEU A 307 -15.59 4.28 5.35
N ALA A 308 -14.89 4.64 6.43
CA ALA A 308 -13.81 3.86 7.01
C ALA A 308 -13.81 3.90 8.53
N TYR A 309 -13.00 3.04 9.16
CA TYR A 309 -12.76 3.13 10.60
C TYR A 309 -11.86 4.32 10.94
N ASN A 310 -12.15 4.98 12.07
CA ASN A 310 -11.39 6.11 12.61
C ASN A 310 -10.11 5.63 13.30
N LYS A 311 -9.18 5.06 12.54
CA LYS A 311 -7.88 4.59 13.04
C LYS A 311 -6.86 4.53 11.93
N GLN A 312 -5.56 4.53 12.32
CA GLN A 312 -4.41 4.35 11.43
C GLN A 312 -4.43 5.33 10.23
N GLY A 313 -3.92 4.91 9.07
CA GLY A 313 -3.80 5.76 7.91
C GLY A 313 -5.10 6.43 7.42
N PRO A 314 -6.24 5.73 7.33
CA PRO A 314 -7.49 6.36 6.92
C PRO A 314 -7.94 7.54 7.80
N SER A 315 -7.61 7.56 9.09
CA SER A 315 -7.87 8.72 9.95
C SER A 315 -7.00 9.95 9.63
N GLU A 316 -5.96 9.77 8.82
CA GLU A 316 -5.08 10.85 8.34
C GLU A 316 -5.44 11.31 6.93
N THR A 317 -6.00 10.40 6.12
CA THR A 317 -6.30 10.68 4.70
C THR A 317 -7.73 11.12 4.47
N ILE A 318 -8.67 10.77 5.35
CA ILE A 318 -10.09 11.14 5.25
C ILE A 318 -10.38 12.28 6.23
N ALA A 319 -10.91 13.39 5.72
CA ALA A 319 -11.48 14.46 6.54
C ALA A 319 -12.94 14.11 6.86
N ASP A 320 -13.22 13.77 8.15
CA ASP A 320 -14.56 13.33 8.59
C ASP A 320 -15.64 14.35 8.21
N LYS A 321 -16.72 13.86 7.62
CA LYS A 321 -17.88 14.63 7.10
C LYS A 321 -17.57 15.63 5.97
N VAL A 322 -16.32 15.66 5.49
CA VAL A 322 -15.89 16.52 4.38
C VAL A 322 -15.54 15.68 3.15
N THR A 323 -14.73 14.65 3.30
CA THR A 323 -14.35 13.76 2.19
C THR A 323 -14.84 12.32 2.39
N GLY A 324 -15.45 12.03 3.53
CA GLY A 324 -15.95 10.73 3.91
C GLY A 324 -16.47 10.72 5.34
N TRP A 325 -16.60 9.53 5.92
CA TRP A 325 -17.03 9.34 7.30
C TRP A 325 -16.07 8.39 8.01
N LEU A 326 -15.69 8.78 9.22
CA LEU A 326 -14.87 8.00 10.12
C LEU A 326 -15.75 7.49 11.28
N VAL A 327 -15.69 6.18 11.54
CA VAL A 327 -16.50 5.51 12.58
C VAL A 327 -15.63 4.58 13.42
N ASP A 328 -16.03 4.34 14.70
CA ASP A 328 -15.17 3.65 15.66
C ASP A 328 -15.30 2.11 15.63
N GLY A 329 -16.25 1.55 14.92
CA GLY A 329 -16.38 0.11 14.89
C GLY A 329 -17.39 -0.44 13.87
N PRO A 330 -17.52 -1.77 13.78
CA PRO A 330 -18.33 -2.43 12.77
C PRO A 330 -19.82 -2.09 12.84
N ASP A 331 -20.37 -1.92 14.03
CA ASP A 331 -21.81 -1.61 14.19
C ASP A 331 -22.12 -0.19 13.69
N GLU A 332 -21.28 0.79 14.03
CA GLU A 332 -21.40 2.15 13.52
C GLU A 332 -21.16 2.21 12.01
N PHE A 333 -20.22 1.40 11.52
CA PHE A 333 -19.95 1.29 10.09
C PHE A 333 -21.20 0.87 9.32
N VAL A 334 -21.85 -0.21 9.76
CA VAL A 334 -23.09 -0.71 9.14
C VAL A 334 -24.22 0.31 9.28
N LYS A 335 -24.37 0.91 10.46
CA LYS A 335 -25.40 1.93 10.71
C LYS A 335 -25.25 3.13 9.76
N LYS A 336 -24.02 3.65 9.62
CA LYS A 336 -23.72 4.77 8.72
C LYS A 336 -23.92 4.38 7.26
N ALA A 337 -23.48 3.20 6.85
CA ALA A 337 -23.68 2.71 5.48
C ALA A 337 -25.17 2.62 5.11
N VAL A 338 -26.02 2.09 5.98
CA VAL A 338 -27.47 2.01 5.78
C VAL A 338 -28.10 3.40 5.73
N GLU A 339 -27.68 4.32 6.59
CA GLU A 339 -28.15 5.71 6.58
C GLU A 339 -27.89 6.37 5.21
N ILE A 340 -26.65 6.29 4.70
CA ILE A 340 -26.26 6.88 3.42
C ILE A 340 -27.02 6.20 2.27
N TRP A 341 -27.11 4.87 2.30
CA TRP A 341 -27.79 4.09 1.27
C TRP A 341 -29.27 4.45 1.14
N ASN A 342 -29.98 4.61 2.25
CA ASN A 342 -31.40 4.94 2.26
C ASN A 342 -31.66 6.38 1.78
N ARG A 343 -30.78 7.33 2.10
CA ARG A 343 -30.90 8.71 1.65
C ARG A 343 -30.53 8.92 0.18
N LYS A 344 -29.72 8.02 -0.40
CA LYS A 344 -29.14 8.14 -1.75
C LYS A 344 -28.43 9.48 -1.98
N ASN A 345 -28.05 10.14 -0.91
CA ASN A 345 -27.34 11.41 -0.91
C ASN A 345 -26.27 11.42 0.17
N THR A 346 -25.06 11.72 -0.21
CA THR A 346 -23.91 11.75 0.69
C THR A 346 -23.77 13.07 1.43
N GLY A 347 -24.29 14.17 0.89
CA GLY A 347 -24.01 15.52 1.37
C GLY A 347 -22.59 16.01 1.10
N ILE A 348 -21.74 15.13 0.53
CA ILE A 348 -20.33 15.41 0.18
C ILE A 348 -20.25 15.55 -1.34
N THR A 349 -19.61 16.61 -1.81
CA THR A 349 -19.48 16.86 -3.26
C THR A 349 -18.23 16.14 -3.82
N GLN A 350 -18.25 15.90 -5.13
CA GLN A 350 -17.06 15.37 -5.82
C GLN A 350 -15.84 16.28 -5.64
N GLN A 351 -16.07 17.58 -5.62
CA GLN A 351 -14.99 18.56 -5.47
C GLN A 351 -14.37 18.52 -4.07
N ASP A 352 -15.19 18.31 -3.01
CA ASP A 352 -14.67 18.15 -1.65
C ASP A 352 -13.72 16.95 -1.57
N CYS A 353 -14.13 15.81 -2.16
CA CYS A 353 -13.29 14.60 -2.22
C CYS A 353 -11.97 14.88 -2.95
N LYS A 354 -12.00 15.52 -4.12
CA LYS A 354 -10.81 15.83 -4.91
C LYS A 354 -9.89 16.82 -4.19
N ASN A 355 -10.43 17.83 -3.54
CA ASN A 355 -9.66 18.79 -2.77
C ASN A 355 -8.91 18.10 -1.61
N GLY A 356 -9.54 17.08 -1.00
CA GLY A 356 -8.95 16.29 0.08
C GLY A 356 -7.71 15.50 -0.33
N VAL A 357 -7.54 15.18 -1.62
CA VAL A 357 -6.35 14.48 -2.13
C VAL A 357 -5.17 15.44 -2.37
N GLY A 358 -5.41 16.74 -2.39
CA GLY A 358 -4.39 17.74 -2.69
C GLY A 358 -3.07 17.63 -1.91
N PRO A 359 -3.04 17.25 -0.63
CA PRO A 359 -1.79 17.03 0.12
C PRO A 359 -0.97 15.82 -0.36
N PHE A 360 -1.56 14.88 -1.10
CA PHE A 360 -1.00 13.57 -1.45
C PHE A 360 -0.67 13.45 -2.95
N THR A 361 -0.47 14.55 -3.66
CA THR A 361 -0.06 14.56 -5.07
C THR A 361 1.40 14.17 -5.23
N ILE A 362 1.76 13.59 -6.38
CA ILE A 362 3.15 13.23 -6.71
C ILE A 362 4.10 14.42 -6.60
N GLU A 363 3.66 15.60 -7.07
CA GLU A 363 4.44 16.83 -6.98
C GLU A 363 4.81 17.18 -5.53
N LYS A 364 3.83 17.19 -4.63
CA LYS A 364 4.08 17.50 -3.21
C LYS A 364 4.98 16.48 -2.54
N ILE A 365 4.77 15.19 -2.83
CA ILE A 365 5.62 14.13 -2.29
C ILE A 365 7.05 14.27 -2.80
N ALA A 366 7.24 14.52 -4.10
CA ALA A 366 8.56 14.72 -4.70
C ALA A 366 9.29 15.92 -4.07
N ASN A 367 8.61 17.06 -3.97
CA ASN A 367 9.18 18.27 -3.39
C ASN A 367 9.56 18.09 -1.92
N SER A 368 8.69 17.44 -1.13
CA SER A 368 8.98 17.13 0.27
C SER A 368 10.15 16.15 0.40
N LEU A 369 10.24 15.15 -0.48
CA LEU A 369 11.36 14.20 -0.50
C LEU A 369 12.70 14.92 -0.79
N LEU A 370 12.73 15.82 -1.78
CA LEU A 370 13.91 16.63 -2.10
C LEU A 370 14.33 17.50 -0.90
N THR A 371 13.39 18.13 -0.22
CA THR A 371 13.67 18.91 1.01
C THR A 371 14.32 18.04 2.10
N TYR A 372 13.88 16.79 2.26
CA TYR A 372 14.55 15.85 3.20
C TYR A 372 15.97 15.48 2.76
N LEU A 373 16.24 15.39 1.45
CA LEU A 373 17.57 15.09 0.90
C LEU A 373 18.53 16.26 1.08
N ASP A 374 18.07 17.50 0.85
CA ASP A 374 18.88 18.73 0.94
C ASP A 374 19.19 19.16 2.38
N GLY A 375 18.62 18.49 3.37
CA GLY A 375 18.91 18.75 4.80
C GLY A 375 18.27 20.02 5.38
N THR A 376 17.28 20.59 4.70
CA THR A 376 16.57 21.84 5.11
C THR A 376 15.38 21.59 6.06
N HIS A 377 15.28 20.38 6.61
CA HIS A 377 14.28 20.01 7.65
C HIS A 377 14.90 19.87 9.02
#